data_c6aa415d91c572cdbba2d3e05096bf7c
#
_entry.id   c6aa415d91c572cdbba2d3e05096bf7c
#
_cell.length_a   1.000
_cell.length_b   1.000
_cell.length_c   1.000
_cell.angle_alpha   90.00
_cell.angle_beta   90.00
_cell.angle_gamma   90.00
#
_symmetry.space_group_name_H-M   'P 1'
#
loop_
_entity.id
_entity.type
_entity.pdbx_description
1 polymer ?
#
loop_
_entity_poly.entity_id
_entity_poly.type
_entity_poly.pdbx_seq_one_letter_code
_entity_poly.pdbx_strand_id
1 'polypeptide(L)'
;TQKYQMAVILVGLVIVLFTTLSLLPENINFSNAIKIASVNSKMEVLNFSFDLENRYTVWSGILGGTFLMMSYFGTDQSQVQRYLSGKSLKEMQLGMIFNGVFKIPMQFFILFIGVMVIVFYQFNPSPINFNPQGEEVIFNTVYQNEYIELKESLEDNFKEKTLVVNQFLINENQELKEKINSLSEQEQNLRDRAK
;
A
#
# COMPACT_ATOMS: atom_id res chain seq x y z
N THR A 1 19.79 12.16 18.12
CA THR A 1 19.07 12.49 16.87
C THR A 1 18.17 11.35 16.42
N GLN A 2 18.64 10.08 16.38
CA GLN A 2 17.85 8.92 15.89
C GLN A 2 16.55 8.69 16.67
N LYS A 3 16.54 8.88 17.99
CA LYS A 3 15.34 8.74 18.83
C LYS A 3 14.24 9.72 18.43
N TYR A 4 14.60 10.96 18.14
CA TYR A 4 13.65 11.98 17.69
C TYR A 4 13.11 11.69 16.29
N GLN A 5 13.96 11.20 15.37
CA GLN A 5 13.51 10.77 14.04
C GLN A 5 12.50 9.64 14.13
N MET A 6 12.78 8.64 14.96
CA MET A 6 11.84 7.53 15.16
C MET A 6 10.49 8.01 15.72
N ALA A 7 10.53 8.90 16.72
CA ALA A 7 9.30 9.47 17.28
C ALA A 7 8.50 10.24 16.23
N VAL A 8 9.16 11.09 15.43
CA VAL A 8 8.50 11.86 14.35
C VAL A 8 7.88 10.95 13.31
N ILE A 9 8.58 9.87 12.90
CA ILE A 9 8.04 8.89 11.94
C ILE A 9 6.81 8.20 12.52
N LEU A 10 6.85 7.73 13.76
CA LEU A 10 5.71 7.05 14.39
C LEU A 10 4.51 7.98 14.54
N VAL A 11 4.73 9.22 14.99
CA VAL A 11 3.65 10.23 15.07
C VAL A 11 3.10 10.54 13.69
N GLY A 12 3.95 10.70 12.68
CA GLY A 12 3.53 10.91 11.30
C GLY A 12 2.66 9.76 10.76
N LEU A 13 3.06 8.50 11.00
CA LEU A 13 2.27 7.33 10.61
C LEU A 13 0.88 7.32 11.28
N VAL A 14 0.81 7.65 12.57
CA VAL A 14 -0.46 7.72 13.29
C VAL A 14 -1.34 8.84 12.72
N ILE A 15 -0.77 10.01 12.44
CA ILE A 15 -1.49 11.14 11.82
C ILE A 15 -2.04 10.73 10.44
N VAL A 16 -1.23 10.08 9.59
CA VAL A 16 -1.66 9.61 8.28
C VAL A 16 -2.83 8.64 8.40
N LEU A 17 -2.77 7.67 9.34
CA LEU A 17 -3.86 6.73 9.56
C LEU A 17 -5.16 7.45 9.96
N PHE A 18 -5.10 8.32 10.96
CA PHE A 18 -6.27 9.07 11.42
C PHE A 18 -6.83 9.98 10.33
N THR A 19 -5.98 10.68 9.59
CA THR A 19 -6.39 11.53 8.46
C THR A 19 -7.08 10.70 7.38
N THR A 20 -6.49 9.56 7.00
CA THR A 20 -7.07 8.67 5.99
C THR A 20 -8.44 8.15 6.41
N LEU A 21 -8.59 7.73 7.68
CA LEU A 21 -9.87 7.25 8.21
C LEU A 21 -10.91 8.38 8.33
N SER A 22 -10.50 9.60 8.70
CA SER A 22 -11.40 10.74 8.84
C SER A 22 -11.93 11.29 7.52
N LEU A 23 -11.23 11.01 6.42
CA LEU A 23 -11.60 11.41 5.06
C LEU A 23 -12.46 10.36 4.35
N LEU A 24 -12.72 9.22 4.97
CA LEU A 24 -13.68 8.24 4.44
C LEU A 24 -15.12 8.78 4.60
N PRO A 25 -16.03 8.42 3.68
CA PRO A 25 -17.45 8.76 3.82
C PRO A 25 -18.05 8.30 5.16
N GLU A 26 -18.98 9.04 5.72
CA GLU A 26 -19.60 8.76 7.05
C GLU A 26 -20.24 7.36 7.13
N ASN A 27 -20.70 6.81 6.01
CA ASN A 27 -21.27 5.47 5.93
C ASN A 27 -20.21 4.35 5.93
N ILE A 28 -18.93 4.67 5.83
CA ILE A 28 -17.83 3.70 5.82
C ILE A 28 -17.17 3.64 7.18
N ASN A 29 -17.59 2.67 7.98
CA ASN A 29 -16.91 2.36 9.23
C ASN A 29 -15.66 1.50 8.99
N PHE A 30 -14.87 1.32 10.04
CA PHE A 30 -13.63 0.53 10.00
C PHE A 30 -13.84 -0.92 9.48
N SER A 31 -14.96 -1.56 9.86
CA SER A 31 -15.29 -2.91 9.38
C SER A 31 -15.56 -2.92 7.88
N ASN A 32 -16.28 -1.93 7.36
CA ASN A 32 -16.54 -1.78 5.93
C ASN A 32 -15.25 -1.50 5.15
N ALA A 33 -14.35 -0.70 5.69
CA ALA A 33 -13.04 -0.45 5.08
C ALA A 33 -12.22 -1.75 4.92
N ILE A 34 -12.21 -2.62 5.95
CA ILE A 34 -11.55 -3.94 5.87
C ILE A 34 -12.22 -4.83 4.82
N LYS A 35 -13.55 -4.83 4.73
CA LYS A 35 -14.28 -5.61 3.71
C LYS A 35 -13.90 -5.17 2.30
N ILE A 36 -13.87 -3.87 2.03
CA ILE A 36 -13.44 -3.33 0.73
C ILE A 36 -12.00 -3.72 0.42
N ALA A 37 -11.10 -3.63 1.39
CA ALA A 37 -9.71 -4.05 1.23
C ALA A 37 -9.58 -5.54 0.86
N SER A 38 -10.47 -6.40 1.37
CA SER A 38 -10.47 -7.83 1.08
C SER A 38 -10.94 -8.16 -0.34
N VAL A 39 -11.76 -7.31 -0.96
CA VAL A 39 -12.25 -7.53 -2.34
C VAL A 39 -11.08 -7.56 -3.33
N ASN A 40 -10.14 -6.66 -3.19
CA ASN A 40 -8.97 -6.56 -4.07
C ASN A 40 -7.82 -7.50 -3.66
N SER A 41 -8.10 -8.55 -2.87
CA SER A 41 -7.08 -9.49 -2.33
C SER A 41 -5.92 -8.81 -1.60
N LYS A 42 -6.09 -7.55 -1.17
CA LYS A 42 -5.05 -6.78 -0.46
C LYS A 42 -4.87 -7.22 1.01
N MET A 43 -5.79 -8.05 1.50
CA MET A 43 -5.73 -8.66 2.84
C MET A 43 -5.19 -10.10 2.81
N GLU A 44 -4.88 -10.64 1.63
CA GLU A 44 -4.23 -11.95 1.50
C GLU A 44 -2.74 -11.84 1.82
N VAL A 45 -2.42 -11.94 3.11
CA VAL A 45 -1.04 -11.76 3.61
C VAL A 45 -0.19 -13.01 3.38
N LEU A 46 -0.81 -14.19 3.35
CA LEU A 46 -0.12 -15.48 3.27
C LEU A 46 -0.60 -16.28 2.05
N ASN A 47 0.29 -16.48 1.10
CA ASN A 47 0.07 -17.37 -0.03
C ASN A 47 0.95 -18.61 0.13
N PHE A 48 0.32 -19.76 0.40
CA PHE A 48 1.00 -21.06 0.58
C PHE A 48 1.16 -21.85 -0.73
N SER A 49 0.73 -21.30 -1.87
CA SER A 49 0.95 -21.96 -3.15
C SER A 49 2.45 -22.17 -3.41
N PHE A 50 2.80 -23.36 -3.89
CA PHE A 50 4.16 -23.66 -4.33
C PHE A 50 4.27 -23.31 -5.82
N ASP A 51 4.42 -22.02 -6.08
CA ASP A 51 4.55 -21.46 -7.41
C ASP A 51 5.90 -20.71 -7.51
N LEU A 52 6.77 -21.20 -8.39
CA LEU A 52 8.11 -20.65 -8.58
C LEU A 52 8.11 -19.34 -9.40
N GLU A 53 7.05 -19.06 -10.13
CA GLU A 53 6.90 -17.81 -10.89
C GLU A 53 6.40 -16.66 -10.02
N ASN A 54 5.67 -16.99 -8.94
CA ASN A 54 5.13 -16.00 -8.03
C ASN A 54 6.15 -15.63 -6.93
N ARG A 55 6.58 -14.37 -6.94
CA ARG A 55 7.52 -13.82 -5.93
C ARG A 55 6.95 -13.75 -4.52
N TYR A 56 5.64 -13.68 -4.38
CA TYR A 56 4.98 -13.37 -3.11
C TYR A 56 4.31 -14.61 -2.50
N THR A 57 5.07 -15.70 -2.40
CA THR A 57 4.65 -16.90 -1.68
C THR A 57 5.37 -17.01 -0.33
N VAL A 58 4.81 -17.76 0.61
CA VAL A 58 5.45 -18.03 1.91
C VAL A 58 6.81 -18.69 1.71
N TRP A 59 6.95 -19.57 0.71
CA TRP A 59 8.19 -20.28 0.40
C TRP A 59 9.28 -19.36 -0.11
N SER A 60 8.96 -18.48 -1.06
CA SER A 60 9.90 -17.47 -1.57
C SER A 60 10.26 -16.46 -0.47
N GLY A 61 9.30 -16.13 0.39
CA GLY A 61 9.53 -15.27 1.56
C GLY A 61 10.49 -15.87 2.58
N ILE A 62 10.35 -17.16 2.91
CA ILE A 62 11.26 -17.85 3.84
C ILE A 62 12.65 -17.97 3.24
N LEU A 63 12.77 -18.49 2.02
CA LEU A 63 14.08 -18.69 1.39
C LEU A 63 14.77 -17.36 1.09
N GLY A 64 14.12 -16.49 0.31
CA GLY A 64 14.67 -15.19 -0.07
C GLY A 64 14.88 -14.27 1.13
N GLY A 65 13.94 -14.26 2.07
CA GLY A 65 14.02 -13.50 3.30
C GLY A 65 15.19 -13.96 4.19
N THR A 66 15.45 -15.27 4.28
CA THR A 66 16.60 -15.79 5.03
C THR A 66 17.91 -15.30 4.46
N PHE A 67 18.12 -15.43 3.15
CA PHE A 67 19.34 -14.92 2.49
C PHE A 67 19.48 -13.40 2.62
N LEU A 68 18.39 -12.68 2.45
CA LEU A 68 18.38 -11.22 2.63
C LEU A 68 18.77 -10.83 4.07
N MET A 69 18.22 -11.51 5.07
CA MET A 69 18.53 -11.24 6.48
C MET A 69 19.95 -11.63 6.85
N MET A 70 20.47 -12.73 6.29
CA MET A 70 21.88 -13.09 6.49
C MET A 70 22.81 -12.02 5.91
N SER A 71 22.52 -11.50 4.73
CA SER A 71 23.25 -10.37 4.15
C SER A 71 23.14 -9.12 5.01
N TYR A 72 21.93 -8.74 5.39
CA TYR A 72 21.65 -7.53 6.17
C TYR A 72 22.32 -7.54 7.56
N PHE A 73 22.25 -8.66 8.28
CA PHE A 73 22.82 -8.78 9.62
C PHE A 73 24.28 -9.21 9.63
N GLY A 74 24.78 -9.85 8.58
CA GLY A 74 26.13 -10.42 8.55
C GLY A 74 27.14 -9.60 7.77
N THR A 75 26.74 -8.96 6.70
CA THR A 75 27.68 -8.31 5.77
C THR A 75 27.48 -6.80 5.59
N ASP A 76 26.30 -6.26 5.92
CA ASP A 76 26.06 -4.83 5.85
C ASP A 76 26.82 -4.11 6.98
N GLN A 77 27.93 -3.48 6.61
CA GLN A 77 28.81 -2.77 7.54
C GLN A 77 28.06 -1.69 8.34
N SER A 78 27.12 -1.00 7.73
CA SER A 78 26.36 0.07 8.40
C SER A 78 25.47 -0.47 9.51
N GLN A 79 24.91 -1.66 9.35
CA GLN A 79 24.08 -2.33 10.36
C GLN A 79 24.94 -2.97 11.44
N VAL A 80 25.99 -3.69 11.03
CA VAL A 80 26.92 -4.35 11.95
C VAL A 80 27.58 -3.34 12.89
N GLN A 81 28.02 -2.19 12.40
CA GLN A 81 28.59 -1.12 13.25
C GLN A 81 27.60 -0.60 14.28
N ARG A 82 26.32 -0.49 13.95
CA ARG A 82 25.29 -0.06 14.92
C ARG A 82 25.16 -1.03 16.08
N TYR A 83 25.22 -2.34 15.81
CA TYR A 83 25.16 -3.35 16.85
C TYR A 83 26.44 -3.40 17.69
N LEU A 84 27.61 -3.26 17.03
CA LEU A 84 28.90 -3.27 17.70
C LEU A 84 29.20 -1.98 18.50
N SER A 85 28.46 -0.91 18.30
CA SER A 85 28.64 0.36 19.04
C SER A 85 28.05 0.34 20.45
N GLY A 86 27.43 -0.75 20.89
CA GLY A 86 26.90 -0.90 22.24
C GLY A 86 28.02 -0.96 23.29
N LYS A 87 27.75 -0.42 24.48
CA LYS A 87 28.71 -0.37 25.60
C LYS A 87 28.99 -1.74 26.25
N SER A 88 28.10 -2.68 26.05
CA SER A 88 28.24 -4.06 26.56
C SER A 88 27.57 -5.08 25.64
N LEU A 89 28.02 -6.34 25.71
CA LEU A 89 27.42 -7.44 24.95
C LEU A 89 25.91 -7.56 25.21
N LYS A 90 25.52 -7.37 26.49
CA LYS A 90 24.11 -7.44 26.90
C LYS A 90 23.25 -6.34 26.26
N GLU A 91 23.76 -5.12 26.17
CA GLU A 91 23.06 -4.01 25.49
C GLU A 91 22.93 -4.28 23.99
N MET A 92 23.95 -4.84 23.34
CA MET A 92 23.92 -5.20 21.92
C MET A 92 22.87 -6.28 21.66
N GLN A 93 22.85 -7.35 22.45
CA GLN A 93 21.86 -8.44 22.33
C GLN A 93 20.44 -7.92 22.56
N LEU A 94 20.23 -7.11 23.61
CA LEU A 94 18.91 -6.54 23.91
C LEU A 94 18.43 -5.60 22.78
N GLY A 95 19.33 -4.81 22.22
CA GLY A 95 19.03 -3.93 21.08
C GLY A 95 18.60 -4.70 19.82
N MET A 96 19.26 -5.84 19.53
CA MET A 96 18.88 -6.70 18.40
C MET A 96 17.51 -7.36 18.62
N ILE A 97 17.26 -7.90 19.82
CA ILE A 97 15.96 -8.49 20.17
C ILE A 97 14.85 -7.45 20.09
N PHE A 98 15.07 -6.26 20.68
CA PHE A 98 14.11 -5.16 20.62
C PHE A 98 13.80 -4.73 19.19
N ASN A 99 14.82 -4.62 18.35
CA ASN A 99 14.65 -4.28 16.94
C ASN A 99 13.80 -5.35 16.20
N GLY A 100 14.09 -6.64 16.42
CA GLY A 100 13.34 -7.73 15.83
C GLY A 100 11.87 -7.73 16.26
N VAL A 101 11.62 -7.67 17.58
CA VAL A 101 10.27 -7.71 18.16
C VAL A 101 9.44 -6.47 17.76
N PHE A 102 10.04 -5.27 17.75
CA PHE A 102 9.35 -4.03 17.44
C PHE A 102 9.13 -3.83 15.94
N LYS A 103 10.07 -4.29 15.12
CA LYS A 103 10.00 -4.11 13.66
C LYS A 103 8.83 -4.87 13.03
N ILE A 104 8.49 -6.05 13.53
CA ILE A 104 7.41 -6.87 12.99
C ILE A 104 6.04 -6.15 13.11
N PRO A 105 5.55 -5.76 14.30
CA PRO A 105 4.26 -5.05 14.40
C PRO A 105 4.28 -3.69 13.70
N MET A 106 5.42 -2.97 13.71
CA MET A 106 5.56 -1.73 12.98
C MET A 106 5.40 -1.93 11.47
N GLN A 107 5.95 -3.01 10.91
CA GLN A 107 5.82 -3.33 9.49
C GLN A 107 4.36 -3.64 9.12
N PHE A 108 3.67 -4.43 9.94
CA PHE A 108 2.22 -4.67 9.75
C PHE A 108 1.42 -3.36 9.80
N PHE A 109 1.75 -2.48 10.72
CA PHE A 109 1.08 -1.18 10.85
C PHE A 109 1.29 -0.30 9.60
N ILE A 110 2.52 -0.24 9.07
CA ILE A 110 2.83 0.51 7.84
C ILE A 110 2.06 -0.07 6.64
N LEU A 111 2.05 -1.40 6.49
CA LEU A 111 1.30 -2.06 5.42
C LEU A 111 -0.19 -1.82 5.56
N PHE A 112 -0.72 -1.85 6.77
CA PHE A 112 -2.11 -1.57 7.05
C PHE A 112 -2.51 -0.14 6.66
N ILE A 113 -1.66 0.86 6.94
CA ILE A 113 -1.88 2.23 6.47
C ILE A 113 -1.95 2.26 4.95
N GLY A 114 -1.05 1.57 4.25
CA GLY A 114 -1.08 1.45 2.79
C GLY A 114 -2.40 0.87 2.27
N VAL A 115 -2.92 -0.15 2.93
CA VAL A 115 -4.24 -0.74 2.61
C VAL A 115 -5.36 0.27 2.82
N MET A 116 -5.34 1.03 3.92
CA MET A 116 -6.35 2.07 4.17
C MET A 116 -6.30 3.21 3.15
N VAL A 117 -5.13 3.57 2.65
CA VAL A 117 -4.98 4.54 1.55
C VAL A 117 -5.62 4.00 0.26
N ILE A 118 -5.49 2.70 -0.04
CA ILE A 118 -6.17 2.08 -1.19
C ILE A 118 -7.70 2.18 -1.03
N VAL A 119 -8.23 1.94 0.18
CA VAL A 119 -9.67 2.09 0.47
C VAL A 119 -10.10 3.54 0.31
N PHE A 120 -9.31 4.50 0.76
CA PHE A 120 -9.56 5.93 0.57
C PHE A 120 -9.74 6.28 -0.92
N TYR A 121 -8.87 5.77 -1.80
CA TYR A 121 -8.95 5.98 -3.24
C TYR A 121 -10.10 5.22 -3.94
N GLN A 122 -10.86 4.38 -3.24
CA GLN A 122 -12.13 3.86 -3.78
C GLN A 122 -13.26 4.91 -3.74
N PHE A 123 -13.14 5.94 -2.89
CA PHE A 123 -14.14 6.99 -2.69
C PHE A 123 -13.65 8.38 -3.12
N ASN A 124 -12.37 8.53 -3.36
CA ASN A 124 -11.74 9.78 -3.78
C ASN A 124 -10.98 9.56 -5.09
N PRO A 125 -11.34 10.26 -6.17
CA PRO A 125 -10.67 10.07 -7.45
C PRO A 125 -9.19 10.45 -7.33
N SER A 126 -8.31 9.55 -7.72
CA SER A 126 -6.90 9.90 -7.83
C SER A 126 -6.62 10.56 -9.18
N PRO A 127 -5.80 11.62 -9.23
CA PRO A 127 -5.45 12.26 -10.49
C PRO A 127 -4.73 11.28 -11.42
N ILE A 128 -4.82 11.48 -12.72
CA ILE A 128 -4.06 10.71 -13.71
C ILE A 128 -2.57 10.93 -13.49
N ASN A 129 -2.18 12.19 -13.33
CA ASN A 129 -0.81 12.58 -13.10
C ASN A 129 -0.72 13.37 -11.78
N PHE A 130 0.21 13.00 -10.91
CA PHE A 130 0.48 13.70 -9.66
C PHE A 130 1.41 14.91 -9.84
N ASN A 131 1.89 15.16 -11.07
CA ASN A 131 2.72 16.31 -11.40
C ASN A 131 1.88 17.36 -12.17
N PRO A 132 1.45 18.46 -11.53
CA PRO A 132 0.66 19.50 -12.21
C PRO A 132 1.41 20.17 -13.36
N GLN A 133 2.74 20.30 -13.27
CA GLN A 133 3.55 20.87 -14.35
C GLN A 133 3.55 19.97 -15.60
N GLY A 134 3.54 18.64 -15.41
CA GLY A 134 3.41 17.69 -16.50
C GLY A 134 2.07 17.79 -17.20
N GLU A 135 0.99 18.01 -16.46
CA GLU A 135 -0.35 18.21 -17.03
C GLU A 135 -0.41 19.48 -17.91
N GLU A 136 0.15 20.60 -17.44
CA GLU A 136 0.23 21.83 -18.23
C GLU A 136 1.00 21.66 -19.56
N VAL A 137 2.07 20.86 -19.54
CA VAL A 137 2.84 20.56 -20.76
C VAL A 137 1.99 19.77 -21.75
N ILE A 138 1.25 18.75 -21.30
CA ILE A 138 0.39 17.92 -22.16
C ILE A 138 -0.70 18.75 -22.82
N PHE A 139 -1.30 19.71 -22.11
CA PHE A 139 -2.31 20.61 -22.67
C PHE A 139 -1.79 21.50 -23.80
N ASN A 140 -0.49 21.66 -23.94
CA ASN A 140 0.15 22.42 -25.02
C ASN A 140 0.72 21.51 -26.14
N THR A 141 0.37 20.22 -26.16
CA THR A 141 0.84 19.24 -27.15
C THR A 141 -0.31 18.71 -28.02
N VAL A 142 0.03 17.94 -29.05
CA VAL A 142 -0.94 17.22 -29.89
C VAL A 142 -1.73 16.15 -29.16
N TYR A 143 -1.28 15.74 -27.98
CA TYR A 143 -1.91 14.71 -27.14
C TYR A 143 -3.01 15.24 -26.20
N GLN A 144 -3.32 16.53 -26.25
CA GLN A 144 -4.33 17.17 -25.41
C GLN A 144 -5.67 16.44 -25.44
N ASN A 145 -6.19 16.17 -26.66
CA ASN A 145 -7.51 15.54 -26.80
C ASN A 145 -7.53 14.11 -26.25
N GLU A 146 -6.47 13.34 -26.52
CA GLU A 146 -6.35 11.97 -25.98
C GLU A 146 -6.27 11.97 -24.45
N TYR A 147 -5.56 12.93 -23.87
CA TYR A 147 -5.47 13.08 -22.42
C TYR A 147 -6.81 13.43 -21.78
N ILE A 148 -7.61 14.30 -22.43
CA ILE A 148 -8.96 14.65 -21.97
C ILE A 148 -9.89 13.43 -22.01
N GLU A 149 -9.89 12.66 -23.12
CA GLU A 149 -10.68 11.43 -23.24
C GLU A 149 -10.30 10.38 -22.16
N LEU A 150 -9.02 10.23 -21.88
CA LEU A 150 -8.54 9.34 -20.83
C LEU A 150 -8.99 9.80 -19.44
N LYS A 151 -8.99 11.12 -19.19
CA LYS A 151 -9.45 11.71 -17.94
C LYS A 151 -10.95 11.47 -17.73
N GLU A 152 -11.76 11.71 -18.75
CA GLU A 152 -13.21 11.45 -18.72
C GLU A 152 -13.50 9.94 -18.52
N SER A 153 -12.80 9.08 -19.24
CA SER A 153 -12.93 7.62 -19.10
C SER A 153 -12.57 7.14 -17.70
N LEU A 154 -11.55 7.74 -17.06
CA LEU A 154 -11.18 7.43 -15.68
C LEU A 154 -12.23 7.92 -14.69
N GLU A 155 -12.79 9.10 -14.88
CA GLU A 155 -13.87 9.62 -14.03
C GLU A 155 -15.12 8.73 -14.08
N ASP A 156 -15.50 8.27 -15.29
CA ASP A 156 -16.67 7.40 -15.45
C ASP A 156 -16.43 6.01 -14.87
N ASN A 157 -15.25 5.43 -15.09
CA ASN A 157 -14.86 4.18 -14.44
C ASN A 157 -14.88 4.31 -12.91
N PHE A 158 -14.38 5.42 -12.37
CA PHE A 158 -14.40 5.71 -10.94
C PHE A 158 -15.82 5.80 -10.38
N LYS A 159 -16.72 6.51 -11.07
CA LYS A 159 -18.14 6.63 -10.65
C LYS A 159 -18.81 5.26 -10.61
N GLU A 160 -18.64 4.46 -11.69
CA GLU A 160 -19.21 3.10 -11.74
C GLU A 160 -18.63 2.22 -10.62
N LYS A 161 -17.31 2.23 -10.44
CA LYS A 161 -16.65 1.45 -9.40
C LYS A 161 -17.13 1.82 -8.01
N THR A 162 -17.26 3.11 -7.70
CA THR A 162 -17.79 3.58 -6.40
C THR A 162 -19.22 3.09 -6.15
N LEU A 163 -20.07 3.10 -7.18
CA LEU A 163 -21.45 2.58 -7.06
C LEU A 163 -21.44 1.07 -6.78
N VAL A 164 -20.62 0.30 -7.48
CA VAL A 164 -20.52 -1.16 -7.28
C VAL A 164 -19.95 -1.49 -5.90
N VAL A 165 -18.96 -0.73 -5.41
CA VAL A 165 -18.42 -0.88 -4.05
C VAL A 165 -19.49 -0.62 -3.00
N ASN A 166 -20.31 0.42 -3.16
CA ASN A 166 -21.42 0.68 -2.23
C ASN A 166 -22.47 -0.44 -2.26
N GLN A 167 -22.80 -1.00 -3.43
CA GLN A 167 -23.68 -2.15 -3.55
C GLN A 167 -23.11 -3.40 -2.89
N PHE A 168 -21.81 -3.63 -3.03
CA PHE A 168 -21.10 -4.74 -2.39
C PHE A 168 -21.14 -4.66 -0.86
N LEU A 169 -21.09 -3.46 -0.29
CA LEU A 169 -21.19 -3.27 1.17
C LEU A 169 -22.57 -3.64 1.72
N ILE A 170 -23.61 -3.56 0.89
CA ILE A 170 -24.99 -3.92 1.25
C ILE A 170 -25.22 -5.43 1.03
N ASN A 171 -24.77 -5.95 -0.11
CA ASN A 171 -24.92 -7.34 -0.52
C ASN A 171 -23.57 -7.90 -0.95
N GLU A 172 -22.92 -8.66 -0.06
CA GLU A 172 -21.65 -9.31 -0.34
C GLU A 172 -21.85 -10.45 -1.36
N ASN A 173 -21.85 -10.10 -2.65
CA ASN A 173 -22.01 -11.03 -3.75
C ASN A 173 -20.70 -11.21 -4.52
N GLN A 174 -20.41 -12.45 -4.92
CA GLN A 174 -19.21 -12.77 -5.70
C GLN A 174 -19.19 -12.04 -7.06
N GLU A 175 -20.33 -11.88 -7.70
CA GLU A 175 -20.46 -11.16 -8.96
C GLU A 175 -20.03 -9.69 -8.85
N LEU A 176 -20.42 -9.01 -7.74
CA LEU A 176 -20.01 -7.64 -7.47
C LEU A 176 -18.50 -7.54 -7.20
N LYS A 177 -17.93 -8.54 -6.53
CA LYS A 177 -16.48 -8.65 -6.31
C LYS A 177 -15.73 -8.76 -7.65
N GLU A 178 -16.18 -9.62 -8.55
CA GLU A 178 -15.58 -9.77 -9.87
C GLU A 178 -15.71 -8.48 -10.70
N LYS A 179 -16.84 -7.80 -10.60
CA LYS A 179 -17.07 -6.52 -11.26
C LYS A 179 -16.13 -5.42 -10.72
N ILE A 180 -15.91 -5.34 -9.41
CA ILE A 180 -14.94 -4.39 -8.81
C ILE A 180 -13.53 -4.68 -9.33
N ASN A 181 -13.14 -5.95 -9.42
CA ASN A 181 -11.82 -6.32 -9.92
C ASN A 181 -11.66 -5.95 -11.39
N SER A 182 -12.66 -6.22 -12.24
CA SER A 182 -12.61 -5.86 -13.66
C SER A 182 -12.52 -4.34 -13.88
N LEU A 183 -13.26 -3.55 -13.10
CA LEU A 183 -13.18 -2.08 -13.15
C LEU A 183 -11.81 -1.57 -12.66
N SER A 184 -11.20 -2.25 -11.68
CA SER A 184 -9.86 -1.92 -11.21
C SER A 184 -8.78 -2.23 -12.25
N GLU A 185 -8.93 -3.30 -13.01
CA GLU A 185 -8.06 -3.62 -14.16
C GLU A 185 -8.22 -2.61 -15.29
N GLN A 186 -9.45 -2.19 -15.59
CA GLN A 186 -9.72 -1.14 -16.59
C GLN A 186 -9.09 0.19 -16.17
N GLU A 187 -9.24 0.58 -14.90
CA GLU A 187 -8.57 1.76 -14.35
C GLU A 187 -7.06 1.69 -14.54
N GLN A 188 -6.44 0.54 -14.25
CA GLN A 188 -5.02 0.36 -14.42
C GLN A 188 -4.58 0.48 -15.88
N ASN A 189 -5.33 -0.10 -16.81
CA ASN A 189 -5.07 0.01 -18.24
C ASN A 189 -5.16 1.46 -18.75
N LEU A 190 -6.17 2.22 -18.28
CA LEU A 190 -6.30 3.64 -18.63
C LEU A 190 -5.12 4.46 -18.09
N ARG A 191 -4.67 4.18 -16.87
CA ARG A 191 -3.50 4.84 -16.28
C ARG A 191 -2.20 4.49 -16.99
N ASP A 192 -2.04 3.25 -17.46
CA ASP A 192 -0.84 2.82 -18.19
C ASP A 192 -0.78 3.45 -19.60
N ARG A 193 -1.93 3.71 -20.22
CA ARG A 193 -2.01 4.49 -21.48
C ARG A 193 -1.67 5.97 -21.29
N ALA A 194 -1.87 6.50 -20.11
CA ALA A 194 -1.59 7.91 -19.79
C ALA A 194 -0.13 8.19 -19.38
N LYS A 195 0.72 7.16 -19.30
CA LYS A 195 2.17 7.28 -19.00
C LYS A 195 2.98 7.53 -20.26
#